data_6f8666726611edafe600142d310cbe77
#
_entry.id   6f8666726611edafe600142d310cbe77
#
_cell.length_a   1.000
_cell.length_b   1.000
_cell.length_c   1.000
_cell.angle_alpha   90.00
_cell.angle_beta   90.00
_cell.angle_gamma   90.00
#
_symmetry.space_group_name_H-M   'P 1'
#
loop_
_entity.id
_entity.type
_entity.pdbx_description
1 polymer ?
#
loop_
_entity_poly.entity_id
_entity_poly.type
_entity_poly.pdbx_seq_one_letter_code
_entity_poly.pdbx_strand_id
1 'polypeptide(L)'
;MERSVKKVQSFGTLSYFKEENAPKDAPDYCIQGCPKADTCPYNAVRLYLDDKENDWFRTTSTREANPTDEMVETALRTTQYGKCVFKCDNDVVDHQTVNMIFEDDITVTFTMNAFNKGGRFIHIMGTKGELHAAMDGLGTPITIYEFETKQTTEIPIVAKDGITNGHGGGDDGIVYSLYEYLTGEYQGFSVSDIRTSVNNHLIVFAAEESRANGTVVDFDTFVENLR
;
A
#
# COMPACT_ATOMS: atom_id res chain seq x y z
N MET A 1 16.71 -5.98 -2.74
CA MET A 1 17.46 -6.86 -3.67
C MET A 1 18.23 -5.95 -4.61
N GLU A 2 19.53 -6.14 -4.73
CA GLU A 2 20.38 -5.42 -5.68
C GLU A 2 20.30 -6.10 -7.06
N ARG A 3 19.12 -6.33 -7.58
CA ARG A 3 18.88 -6.98 -8.87
C ARG A 3 17.93 -6.13 -9.70
N SER A 4 18.25 -5.97 -10.97
CA SER A 4 17.42 -5.21 -11.90
C SER A 4 16.24 -6.03 -12.39
N VAL A 5 15.10 -5.40 -12.58
CA VAL A 5 13.95 -6.01 -13.25
C VAL A 5 14.24 -6.16 -14.73
N LYS A 6 13.83 -7.27 -15.32
CA LYS A 6 13.95 -7.55 -16.76
C LYS A 6 12.61 -7.56 -17.48
N LYS A 7 11.59 -8.13 -16.85
CA LYS A 7 10.24 -8.19 -17.45
C LYS A 7 9.19 -7.90 -16.42
N VAL A 8 8.13 -7.23 -16.86
CA VAL A 8 6.96 -6.90 -16.06
C VAL A 8 5.70 -7.30 -16.82
N GLN A 9 4.79 -7.99 -16.12
CA GLN A 9 3.44 -8.30 -16.60
C GLN A 9 2.43 -7.93 -15.52
N SER A 10 1.34 -7.29 -15.92
CA SER A 10 0.32 -6.85 -14.98
C SER A 10 -1.09 -7.10 -15.49
N PHE A 11 -1.96 -7.54 -14.57
CA PHE A 11 -3.40 -7.64 -14.75
C PHE A 11 -4.10 -6.92 -13.61
N GLY A 12 -5.12 -6.17 -13.93
CA GLY A 12 -5.91 -5.45 -12.93
C GLY A 12 -6.96 -4.59 -13.59
N THR A 13 -8.05 -4.33 -12.89
CA THR A 13 -9.12 -3.46 -13.39
C THR A 13 -9.78 -2.72 -12.23
N LEU A 14 -10.49 -1.64 -12.56
CA LEU A 14 -11.51 -1.10 -11.70
C LEU A 14 -12.82 -1.85 -12.03
N SER A 15 -13.26 -2.73 -11.16
CA SER A 15 -14.41 -3.60 -11.42
C SER A 15 -15.61 -3.32 -10.51
N TYR A 16 -15.37 -2.96 -9.27
CA TYR A 16 -16.41 -2.85 -8.25
C TYR A 16 -16.78 -1.41 -7.90
N PHE A 17 -15.83 -0.53 -7.71
CA PHE A 17 -16.10 0.87 -7.34
C PHE A 17 -16.48 1.72 -8.55
N LYS A 18 -17.60 1.37 -9.18
CA LYS A 18 -18.18 2.01 -10.36
C LYS A 18 -19.60 2.46 -10.09
N GLU A 19 -20.08 3.46 -10.84
CA GLU A 19 -21.44 3.99 -10.70
C GLU A 19 -22.52 2.94 -10.95
N GLU A 20 -22.30 2.00 -11.88
CA GLU A 20 -23.20 0.89 -12.15
C GLU A 20 -23.44 -0.05 -10.95
N ASN A 21 -22.52 -0.08 -10.00
CA ASN A 21 -22.60 -0.86 -8.78
C ASN A 21 -23.08 -0.03 -7.57
N ALA A 22 -23.39 1.24 -7.77
CA ALA A 22 -23.94 2.07 -6.72
C ALA A 22 -25.29 1.51 -6.24
N PRO A 23 -25.58 1.54 -4.93
CA PRO A 23 -26.91 1.21 -4.44
C PRO A 23 -27.95 2.08 -5.14
N LYS A 24 -29.11 1.47 -5.46
CA LYS A 24 -30.22 2.20 -6.05
C LYS A 24 -30.58 3.41 -5.17
N ASP A 25 -30.78 4.55 -5.79
CA ASP A 25 -31.10 5.82 -5.16
C ASP A 25 -30.01 6.34 -4.19
N ALA A 26 -28.75 5.87 -4.33
CA ALA A 26 -27.64 6.40 -3.56
C ALA A 26 -27.36 7.86 -3.97
N PRO A 27 -27.28 8.79 -3.02
CA PRO A 27 -26.90 10.18 -3.29
C PRO A 27 -25.41 10.27 -3.68
N ASP A 28 -24.98 11.43 -4.14
CA ASP A 28 -23.56 11.66 -4.48
C ASP A 28 -22.68 11.72 -3.22
N TYR A 29 -23.24 12.12 -2.09
CA TYR A 29 -22.56 12.15 -0.80
C TYR A 29 -23.32 11.29 0.21
N CYS A 30 -22.60 10.46 0.97
CA CYS A 30 -23.20 9.55 1.97
C CYS A 30 -24.05 10.28 2.99
N ILE A 31 -23.63 11.49 3.40
CA ILE A 31 -24.33 12.32 4.40
C ILE A 31 -25.67 12.88 3.93
N GLN A 32 -26.01 12.74 2.65
CA GLN A 32 -27.29 13.23 2.08
C GLN A 32 -28.45 12.24 2.26
N GLY A 33 -28.29 11.23 3.11
CA GLY A 33 -29.36 10.27 3.42
C GLY A 33 -29.39 9.07 2.48
N CYS A 34 -28.27 8.35 2.36
CA CYS A 34 -28.20 7.13 1.57
C CYS A 34 -29.15 6.05 2.11
N PRO A 35 -30.03 5.45 1.27
CA PRO A 35 -30.96 4.39 1.70
C PRO A 35 -30.27 3.10 2.15
N LYS A 36 -28.97 2.96 1.90
CA LYS A 36 -28.14 1.84 2.31
C LYS A 36 -27.12 2.18 3.41
N ALA A 37 -27.30 3.33 4.09
CA ALA A 37 -26.36 3.80 5.10
C ALA A 37 -26.02 2.71 6.14
N ASP A 38 -27.03 2.00 6.64
CA ASP A 38 -26.87 1.02 7.73
C ASP A 38 -26.11 -0.26 7.29
N THR A 39 -26.15 -0.61 6.03
CA THR A 39 -25.61 -1.87 5.50
C THR A 39 -24.41 -1.70 4.60
N CYS A 40 -24.12 -0.49 4.14
CA CYS A 40 -22.99 -0.22 3.27
C CYS A 40 -21.68 -0.23 4.07
N PRO A 41 -20.71 -1.11 3.77
CA PRO A 41 -19.44 -1.14 4.47
C PRO A 41 -18.57 0.09 4.20
N TYR A 42 -18.88 0.83 3.14
CA TYR A 42 -18.14 2.02 2.69
C TYR A 42 -18.86 3.32 3.02
N ASN A 43 -19.87 3.31 3.90
CA ASN A 43 -20.59 4.52 4.27
C ASN A 43 -19.67 5.51 4.99
N ALA A 44 -19.44 6.68 4.36
CA ALA A 44 -18.52 7.69 4.90
C ALA A 44 -18.97 8.24 6.27
N VAL A 45 -20.26 8.33 6.54
CA VAL A 45 -20.74 8.80 7.85
C VAL A 45 -20.32 7.81 8.94
N ARG A 46 -20.51 6.51 8.71
CA ARG A 46 -20.08 5.47 9.66
C ARG A 46 -18.57 5.45 9.87
N LEU A 47 -17.81 5.59 8.79
CA LEU A 47 -16.35 5.48 8.86
C LEU A 47 -15.67 6.70 9.46
N TYR A 48 -16.16 7.89 9.17
CA TYR A 48 -15.49 9.14 9.53
C TYR A 48 -16.16 9.87 10.70
N LEU A 49 -17.49 9.78 10.83
CA LEU A 49 -18.23 10.55 11.84
C LEU A 49 -18.63 9.69 13.04
N ASP A 50 -19.17 8.48 12.82
CA ASP A 50 -19.71 7.63 13.88
C ASP A 50 -18.63 6.83 14.60
N ASP A 51 -17.60 6.37 13.88
CA ASP A 51 -16.45 5.67 14.46
C ASP A 51 -15.52 6.66 15.18
N LYS A 52 -15.77 6.82 16.49
CA LYS A 52 -14.98 7.72 17.35
C LYS A 52 -13.64 7.13 17.77
N GLU A 53 -13.43 5.84 17.58
CA GLU A 53 -12.19 5.16 17.96
C GLU A 53 -11.11 5.30 16.88
N ASN A 54 -11.51 5.65 15.65
CA ASN A 54 -10.60 5.79 14.52
C ASN A 54 -10.21 7.25 14.26
N ASP A 55 -9.36 7.78 15.13
CA ASP A 55 -8.87 9.16 15.00
C ASP A 55 -8.20 9.45 13.66
N TRP A 56 -7.57 8.43 13.04
CA TRP A 56 -6.88 8.60 11.77
C TRP A 56 -7.84 9.01 10.63
N PHE A 57 -9.02 8.41 10.55
CA PHE A 57 -10.02 8.81 9.55
C PHE A 57 -10.50 10.23 9.77
N ARG A 58 -10.77 10.60 11.01
CA ARG A 58 -11.26 11.92 11.38
C ARG A 58 -10.22 13.01 11.11
N THR A 59 -8.98 12.81 11.55
CA THR A 59 -7.88 13.76 11.31
C THR A 59 -7.55 13.89 9.82
N THR A 60 -7.57 12.78 9.08
CA THR A 60 -7.29 12.79 7.65
C THR A 60 -8.35 13.55 6.86
N SER A 61 -9.63 13.39 7.18
CA SER A 61 -10.73 14.06 6.48
C SER A 61 -10.78 15.55 6.72
N THR A 62 -10.38 16.01 7.91
CA THR A 62 -10.42 17.42 8.31
C THR A 62 -9.08 18.12 8.21
N ARG A 63 -7.96 17.39 8.23
CA ARG A 63 -6.59 17.88 8.37
C ARG A 63 -6.33 18.60 9.71
N GLU A 64 -7.13 18.27 10.71
CA GLU A 64 -7.02 18.82 12.06
C GLU A 64 -6.58 17.73 13.03
N ALA A 65 -5.72 18.10 13.99
CA ALA A 65 -5.20 17.13 14.98
C ALA A 65 -6.28 16.67 15.98
N ASN A 66 -7.27 17.52 16.27
CA ASN A 66 -8.36 17.23 17.20
C ASN A 66 -9.70 17.65 16.57
N PRO A 67 -10.24 16.91 15.61
CA PRO A 67 -11.41 17.30 14.86
C PRO A 67 -12.69 17.17 15.68
N THR A 68 -13.54 18.20 15.65
CA THR A 68 -14.90 18.10 16.17
C THR A 68 -15.82 17.40 15.20
N ASP A 69 -16.99 16.93 15.66
CA ASP A 69 -17.98 16.32 14.78
C ASP A 69 -18.46 17.28 13.68
N GLU A 70 -18.62 18.55 14.00
CA GLU A 70 -19.01 19.59 13.03
C GLU A 70 -17.97 19.76 11.92
N MET A 71 -16.69 19.67 12.25
CA MET A 71 -15.60 19.72 11.27
C MET A 71 -15.66 18.51 10.35
N VAL A 72 -15.85 17.31 10.91
CA VAL A 72 -16.00 16.08 10.12
C VAL A 72 -17.25 16.14 9.25
N GLU A 73 -18.41 16.54 9.78
CA GLU A 73 -19.62 16.73 8.97
C GLU A 73 -19.39 17.70 7.81
N THR A 74 -18.73 18.81 8.06
CA THR A 74 -18.40 19.81 7.04
C THR A 74 -17.50 19.17 5.95
N ALA A 75 -16.48 18.43 6.36
CA ALA A 75 -15.61 17.70 5.43
C ALA A 75 -16.41 16.69 4.57
N LEU A 76 -17.32 15.93 5.18
CA LEU A 76 -18.17 14.98 4.46
C LEU A 76 -19.18 15.63 3.52
N ARG A 77 -19.53 16.90 3.72
CA ARG A 77 -20.43 17.64 2.80
C ARG A 77 -19.70 18.30 1.66
N THR A 78 -18.42 18.64 1.83
CA THR A 78 -17.72 19.57 0.93
C THR A 78 -16.48 18.99 0.26
N THR A 79 -16.02 17.79 0.69
CA THR A 79 -14.79 17.18 0.17
C THR A 79 -15.04 15.79 -0.42
N GLN A 80 -14.03 15.24 -1.05
CA GLN A 80 -14.05 13.88 -1.62
C GLN A 80 -14.33 12.79 -0.57
N TYR A 81 -14.02 13.04 0.72
CA TYR A 81 -14.22 12.04 1.78
C TYR A 81 -15.69 11.68 2.02
N GLY A 82 -16.62 12.57 1.70
CA GLY A 82 -18.05 12.29 1.82
C GLY A 82 -18.70 11.68 0.59
N LYS A 83 -18.02 11.67 -0.56
CA LYS A 83 -18.58 11.11 -1.79
C LYS A 83 -18.91 9.61 -1.64
N CYS A 84 -19.96 9.20 -2.31
CA CYS A 84 -20.25 7.78 -2.49
C CYS A 84 -19.08 7.12 -3.25
N VAL A 85 -18.47 6.09 -2.69
CA VAL A 85 -17.31 5.40 -3.28
C VAL A 85 -17.58 4.87 -4.68
N PHE A 86 -18.82 4.56 -5.01
CA PHE A 86 -19.25 4.11 -6.34
C PHE A 86 -19.45 5.26 -7.34
N LYS A 87 -19.50 6.50 -6.88
CA LYS A 87 -19.71 7.70 -7.70
C LYS A 87 -18.50 8.63 -7.72
N CYS A 88 -17.35 8.11 -7.28
CA CYS A 88 -16.08 8.81 -7.43
C CYS A 88 -15.61 8.77 -8.89
N ASP A 89 -14.86 9.78 -9.28
CA ASP A 89 -14.17 9.89 -10.57
C ASP A 89 -12.83 9.13 -10.59
N ASN A 90 -12.70 8.11 -9.76
CA ASN A 90 -11.52 7.26 -9.66
C ASN A 90 -11.43 6.31 -10.86
N ASP A 91 -10.27 6.26 -11.50
CA ASP A 91 -9.94 5.41 -12.64
C ASP A 91 -8.85 4.37 -12.35
N VAL A 92 -8.34 4.35 -11.12
CA VAL A 92 -7.32 3.37 -10.72
C VAL A 92 -7.94 2.00 -10.42
N VAL A 93 -7.12 0.97 -10.53
CA VAL A 93 -7.56 -0.42 -10.30
C VAL A 93 -7.99 -0.65 -8.84
N ASP A 94 -9.01 -1.46 -8.62
CA ASP A 94 -9.41 -1.94 -7.30
C ASP A 94 -8.81 -3.31 -6.95
N HIS A 95 -8.23 -3.98 -7.92
CA HIS A 95 -7.39 -5.17 -7.74
C HIS A 95 -6.35 -5.27 -8.85
N GLN A 96 -5.16 -5.76 -8.51
CA GLN A 96 -4.04 -5.88 -9.45
C GLN A 96 -3.09 -6.99 -9.02
N THR A 97 -2.58 -7.72 -10.00
CA THR A 97 -1.46 -8.65 -9.83
C THR A 97 -0.36 -8.27 -10.82
N VAL A 98 0.86 -8.13 -10.31
CA VAL A 98 2.05 -7.82 -11.10
C VAL A 98 3.05 -8.96 -10.95
N ASN A 99 3.43 -9.57 -12.07
CA ASN A 99 4.48 -10.58 -12.14
C ASN A 99 5.74 -9.94 -12.71
N MET A 100 6.88 -10.22 -12.09
CA MET A 100 8.17 -9.65 -12.49
C MET A 100 9.23 -10.74 -12.59
N ILE A 101 10.10 -10.61 -13.57
CA ILE A 101 11.34 -11.38 -13.67
C ILE A 101 12.48 -10.41 -13.44
N PHE A 102 13.32 -10.71 -12.47
CA PHE A 102 14.57 -10.01 -12.20
C PHE A 102 15.77 -10.73 -12.82
N GLU A 103 16.94 -10.14 -12.70
CA GLU A 103 18.22 -10.83 -12.98
C GLU A 103 18.32 -12.14 -12.19
N ASP A 104 19.12 -13.07 -12.68
CA ASP A 104 19.31 -14.41 -12.11
C ASP A 104 18.00 -15.23 -12.02
N ASP A 105 17.05 -14.97 -12.94
CA ASP A 105 15.75 -15.64 -13.04
C ASP A 105 14.90 -15.60 -11.76
N ILE A 106 15.11 -14.61 -10.91
CA ILE A 106 14.28 -14.41 -9.71
C ILE A 106 12.90 -13.94 -10.15
N THR A 107 11.87 -14.67 -9.73
CA THR A 107 10.48 -14.32 -10.00
C THR A 107 9.82 -13.69 -8.78
N VAL A 108 9.02 -12.66 -9.01
CA VAL A 108 8.25 -11.96 -7.96
C VAL A 108 6.82 -11.78 -8.44
N THR A 109 5.87 -12.05 -7.55
CA THR A 109 4.46 -11.71 -7.73
C THR A 109 4.05 -10.71 -6.65
N PHE A 110 3.52 -9.57 -7.07
CA PHE A 110 2.88 -8.59 -6.19
C PHE A 110 1.38 -8.61 -6.43
N THR A 111 0.61 -8.67 -5.36
CA THR A 111 -0.87 -8.62 -5.45
C THR A 111 -1.39 -7.51 -4.55
N MET A 112 -2.22 -6.64 -5.12
CA MET A 112 -3.01 -5.64 -4.42
C MET A 112 -4.49 -5.92 -4.62
N ASN A 113 -5.27 -5.81 -3.56
CA ASN A 113 -6.71 -5.98 -3.62
C ASN A 113 -7.37 -5.06 -2.58
N ALA A 114 -8.32 -4.24 -3.02
CA ALA A 114 -9.09 -3.36 -2.11
C ALA A 114 -10.06 -4.14 -1.20
N PHE A 115 -10.37 -5.40 -1.54
CA PHE A 115 -11.36 -6.25 -0.85
C PHE A 115 -10.68 -7.19 0.14
N ASN A 116 -10.08 -6.63 1.20
CA ASN A 116 -9.41 -7.39 2.24
C ASN A 116 -9.57 -6.70 3.60
N LYS A 117 -9.26 -7.42 4.66
CA LYS A 117 -9.30 -6.88 6.03
C LYS A 117 -8.20 -5.84 6.30
N GLY A 118 -7.21 -5.76 5.44
CA GLY A 118 -5.99 -4.98 5.62
C GLY A 118 -4.76 -5.85 5.86
N GLY A 119 -3.64 -5.17 6.08
CA GLY A 119 -2.35 -5.82 6.26
C GLY A 119 -1.56 -5.97 4.96
N ARG A 120 -0.27 -6.16 5.13
CA ARG A 120 0.69 -6.45 4.07
C ARG A 120 1.56 -7.60 4.54
N PHE A 121 1.89 -8.51 3.65
CA PHE A 121 2.77 -9.61 3.98
C PHE A 121 3.75 -9.87 2.83
N ILE A 122 4.85 -10.49 3.16
CA ILE A 122 5.84 -10.96 2.20
C ILE A 122 6.19 -12.41 2.51
N HIS A 123 6.28 -13.21 1.45
CA HIS A 123 6.79 -14.57 1.50
C HIS A 123 7.96 -14.66 0.52
N ILE A 124 9.13 -15.02 1.01
CA ILE A 124 10.33 -15.21 0.18
C ILE A 124 10.71 -16.67 0.25
N MET A 125 10.72 -17.31 -0.91
CA MET A 125 11.14 -18.72 -1.07
C MET A 125 12.52 -18.75 -1.72
N GLY A 126 13.50 -19.26 -1.02
CA GLY A 126 14.87 -19.38 -1.49
C GLY A 126 15.33 -20.84 -1.54
N THR A 127 16.53 -21.07 -2.06
CA THR A 127 17.10 -22.43 -2.18
C THR A 127 17.54 -23.04 -0.84
N LYS A 128 17.67 -22.23 0.22
CA LYS A 128 18.10 -22.66 1.55
C LYS A 128 17.01 -22.64 2.60
N GLY A 129 15.88 -22.00 2.30
CA GLY A 129 14.78 -21.83 3.25
C GLY A 129 13.74 -20.86 2.74
N GLU A 130 12.79 -20.55 3.59
CA GLU A 130 11.73 -19.56 3.31
C GLU A 130 11.59 -18.58 4.46
N LEU A 131 11.10 -17.39 4.12
CA LEU A 131 10.84 -16.31 5.05
C LEU A 131 9.41 -15.81 4.90
N HIS A 132 8.71 -15.66 6.02
CA HIS A 132 7.43 -14.98 6.09
C HIS A 132 7.53 -13.76 7.01
N ALA A 133 6.94 -12.64 6.58
CA ALA A 133 6.79 -11.45 7.40
C ALA A 133 5.46 -10.76 7.08
N ALA A 134 4.88 -10.13 8.10
CA ALA A 134 3.68 -9.31 7.95
C ALA A 134 3.96 -7.89 8.47
N MET A 135 3.31 -6.91 7.83
CA MET A 135 3.31 -5.50 8.27
C MET A 135 1.91 -5.12 8.79
N ASP A 136 1.36 -5.93 9.66
CA ASP A 136 0.03 -5.77 10.24
C ASP A 136 0.08 -5.29 11.71
N GLY A 137 1.25 -4.87 12.15
CA GLY A 137 1.49 -4.34 13.49
C GLY A 137 2.68 -4.97 14.19
N LEU A 138 3.01 -4.36 15.33
CA LEU A 138 4.05 -4.87 16.22
C LEU A 138 3.52 -6.12 16.92
N GLY A 139 4.23 -7.22 16.81
CA GLY A 139 3.89 -8.48 17.50
C GLY A 139 3.91 -9.72 16.60
N THR A 140 3.79 -9.57 15.29
CA THR A 140 4.00 -10.70 14.38
C THR A 140 5.48 -10.81 14.05
N PRO A 141 6.18 -11.89 14.47
CA PRO A 141 7.61 -12.04 14.21
C PRO A 141 7.86 -12.29 12.72
N ILE A 142 9.07 -11.99 12.27
CA ILE A 142 9.58 -12.54 11.00
C ILE A 142 9.94 -13.99 11.26
N THR A 143 9.41 -14.92 10.48
CA THR A 143 9.73 -16.34 10.59
C THR A 143 10.63 -16.78 9.45
N ILE A 144 11.70 -17.51 9.79
CA ILE A 144 12.64 -18.09 8.81
C ILE A 144 12.68 -19.59 9.04
N TYR A 145 12.31 -20.37 8.04
CA TYR A 145 12.45 -21.82 8.04
C TYR A 145 13.66 -22.24 7.20
N GLU A 146 14.60 -22.93 7.79
CA GLU A 146 15.81 -23.40 7.13
C GLU A 146 15.67 -24.86 6.72
N PHE A 147 15.91 -25.16 5.44
CA PHE A 147 15.71 -26.51 4.88
C PHE A 147 16.72 -27.55 5.36
N GLU A 148 17.97 -27.14 5.61
CA GLU A 148 19.04 -28.03 6.06
C GLU A 148 18.79 -28.52 7.49
N THR A 149 18.52 -27.62 8.39
CA THR A 149 18.33 -27.91 9.83
C THR A 149 16.91 -28.28 10.17
N LYS A 150 15.94 -27.93 9.30
CA LYS A 150 14.48 -28.05 9.52
C LYS A 150 14.00 -27.27 10.75
N GLN A 151 14.68 -26.20 11.07
CA GLN A 151 14.35 -25.34 12.19
C GLN A 151 13.67 -24.06 11.74
N THR A 152 12.75 -23.58 12.56
CA THR A 152 12.13 -22.26 12.39
C THR A 152 12.73 -21.32 13.42
N THR A 153 13.23 -20.19 12.96
CA THR A 153 13.68 -19.07 13.78
C THR A 153 12.65 -17.96 13.73
N GLU A 154 12.25 -17.45 14.88
CA GLU A 154 11.38 -16.28 14.98
C GLU A 154 12.21 -15.06 15.39
N ILE A 155 12.10 -13.98 14.59
CA ILE A 155 12.76 -12.71 14.85
C ILE A 155 11.67 -11.71 15.24
N PRO A 156 11.60 -11.30 16.52
CA PRO A 156 10.59 -10.34 16.96
C PRO A 156 10.84 -8.97 16.31
N ILE A 157 9.78 -8.34 15.85
CA ILE A 157 9.81 -6.94 15.40
C ILE A 157 9.57 -6.08 16.65
N VAL A 158 10.61 -5.38 17.08
CA VAL A 158 10.54 -4.47 18.22
C VAL A 158 10.55 -3.05 17.68
N ALA A 159 9.51 -2.27 17.99
CA ALA A 159 9.57 -0.83 17.73
C ALA A 159 10.68 -0.22 18.57
N LYS A 160 11.52 0.59 17.95
CA LYS A 160 12.37 1.49 18.70
C LYS A 160 11.48 2.64 19.20
N ASP A 161 11.65 3.01 20.47
CA ASP A 161 11.06 4.25 20.97
C ASP A 161 11.59 5.41 20.14
N GLY A 162 10.71 6.08 19.43
CA GLY A 162 11.02 7.20 18.54
C GLY A 162 10.19 8.43 18.89
N ILE A 163 10.61 9.58 18.37
CA ILE A 163 9.95 10.87 18.65
C ILE A 163 8.58 10.93 18.00
N THR A 164 8.42 10.29 16.84
CA THR A 164 7.20 10.39 16.03
C THR A 164 6.31 9.16 16.12
N ASN A 165 6.86 8.01 16.49
CA ASN A 165 6.19 6.69 16.50
C ASN A 165 5.42 6.34 15.19
N GLY A 166 5.64 7.10 14.12
CA GLY A 166 5.03 6.88 12.83
C GLY A 166 5.47 5.56 12.21
N HIS A 167 4.55 4.84 11.56
CA HIS A 167 4.80 3.57 10.86
C HIS A 167 5.55 2.53 11.71
N GLY A 168 5.23 2.45 13.01
CA GLY A 168 5.92 1.52 13.93
C GLY A 168 7.40 1.85 14.17
N GLY A 169 7.77 3.13 14.08
CA GLY A 169 9.15 3.63 14.22
C GLY A 169 9.92 3.72 12.90
N GLY A 170 9.27 3.43 11.76
CA GLY A 170 9.88 3.51 10.43
C GLY A 170 10.29 4.93 10.05
N ASP A 171 9.50 5.94 10.43
CA ASP A 171 9.78 7.34 10.12
C ASP A 171 11.04 7.81 10.84
N ASP A 172 11.20 7.48 12.12
CA ASP A 172 12.42 7.76 12.87
C ASP A 172 13.60 6.97 12.29
N GLY A 173 13.38 5.72 11.90
CA GLY A 173 14.39 4.86 11.28
C GLY A 173 14.97 5.46 9.99
N ILE A 174 14.14 6.08 9.15
CA ILE A 174 14.60 6.78 7.94
C ILE A 174 15.51 7.96 8.31
N VAL A 175 15.12 8.77 9.29
CA VAL A 175 15.92 9.92 9.73
C VAL A 175 17.26 9.49 10.31
N TYR A 176 17.27 8.46 11.17
CA TYR A 176 18.51 7.90 11.72
C TYR A 176 19.41 7.33 10.63
N SER A 177 18.86 6.55 9.70
CA SER A 177 19.63 5.98 8.59
C SER A 177 20.23 7.07 7.68
N LEU A 178 19.51 8.15 7.44
CA LEU A 178 20.01 9.29 6.70
C LEU A 178 21.17 9.99 7.44
N TYR A 179 21.01 10.21 8.74
CA TYR A 179 22.06 10.80 9.57
C TYR A 179 23.33 9.95 9.54
N GLU A 180 23.23 8.64 9.79
CA GLU A 180 24.36 7.71 9.75
C GLU A 180 25.02 7.69 8.35
N TYR A 181 24.20 7.73 7.28
CA TYR A 181 24.70 7.80 5.91
C TYR A 181 25.53 9.06 5.67
N LEU A 182 25.05 10.21 6.11
CA LEU A 182 25.74 11.50 5.95
C LEU A 182 27.00 11.62 6.79
N THR A 183 27.06 10.95 7.95
CA THR A 183 28.24 10.90 8.84
C THR A 183 29.24 9.82 8.46
N GLY A 184 28.89 8.94 7.51
CA GLY A 184 29.74 7.81 7.10
C GLY A 184 29.70 6.60 8.05
N GLU A 185 28.75 6.57 8.96
CA GLU A 185 28.59 5.50 9.96
C GLU A 185 27.61 4.39 9.52
N TYR A 186 26.87 4.63 8.42
CA TYR A 186 25.84 3.71 7.96
C TYR A 186 26.40 2.36 7.51
N GLN A 187 25.91 1.26 8.10
CA GLN A 187 26.28 -0.12 7.79
C GLN A 187 25.12 -0.95 7.21
N GLY A 188 23.96 -0.34 6.97
CA GLY A 188 22.77 -1.01 6.51
C GLY A 188 22.60 -1.01 4.99
N PHE A 189 21.46 -1.58 4.53
CA PHE A 189 21.08 -1.68 3.11
C PHE A 189 19.75 -0.98 2.81
N SER A 190 19.18 -0.23 3.76
CA SER A 190 17.84 0.35 3.66
C SER A 190 17.82 1.76 3.05
N VAL A 191 18.97 2.42 2.89
CA VAL A 191 19.03 3.74 2.24
C VAL A 191 18.96 3.57 0.73
N SER A 192 17.89 4.09 0.13
CA SER A 192 17.72 4.14 -1.31
C SER A 192 18.22 5.46 -1.87
N ASP A 193 19.19 5.43 -2.78
CA ASP A 193 19.58 6.60 -3.54
C ASP A 193 18.50 6.99 -4.55
N ILE A 194 18.68 8.18 -5.18
CA ILE A 194 17.68 8.69 -6.14
C ILE A 194 17.55 7.77 -7.36
N ARG A 195 18.60 7.09 -7.79
CA ARG A 195 18.53 6.17 -8.94
C ARG A 195 17.71 4.93 -8.61
N THR A 196 17.95 4.35 -7.46
CA THR A 196 17.14 3.23 -6.95
C THR A 196 15.68 3.64 -6.82
N SER A 197 15.40 4.82 -6.28
CA SER A 197 14.04 5.34 -6.15
C SER A 197 13.38 5.53 -7.53
N VAL A 198 14.07 6.14 -8.50
CA VAL A 198 13.57 6.29 -9.87
C VAL A 198 13.27 4.95 -10.51
N ASN A 199 14.19 3.97 -10.41
CA ASN A 199 13.97 2.64 -10.97
C ASN A 199 12.73 1.95 -10.35
N ASN A 200 12.51 2.09 -9.05
CA ASN A 200 11.33 1.54 -8.39
C ASN A 200 10.03 2.16 -8.92
N HIS A 201 10.01 3.47 -9.21
CA HIS A 201 8.86 4.12 -9.83
C HIS A 201 8.67 3.69 -11.29
N LEU A 202 9.74 3.51 -12.05
CA LEU A 202 9.67 3.02 -13.43
C LEU A 202 9.08 1.60 -13.52
N ILE A 203 9.29 0.75 -12.51
CA ILE A 203 8.64 -0.56 -12.43
C ILE A 203 7.11 -0.41 -12.35
N VAL A 204 6.62 0.55 -11.58
CA VAL A 204 5.18 0.82 -11.47
C VAL A 204 4.61 1.31 -12.81
N PHE A 205 5.32 2.19 -13.51
CA PHE A 205 4.89 2.64 -14.83
C PHE A 205 4.93 1.52 -15.87
N ALA A 206 5.94 0.65 -15.84
CA ALA A 206 5.99 -0.54 -16.70
C ALA A 206 4.85 -1.53 -16.40
N ALA A 207 4.45 -1.67 -15.13
CA ALA A 207 3.30 -2.48 -14.75
C ALA A 207 1.98 -1.89 -15.29
N GLU A 208 1.83 -0.56 -15.27
CA GLU A 208 0.66 0.10 -15.85
C GLU A 208 0.64 0.00 -17.37
N GLU A 209 1.78 0.18 -18.04
CA GLU A 209 1.94 -0.05 -19.48
C GLU A 209 1.54 -1.48 -19.87
N SER A 210 2.02 -2.46 -19.11
CA SER A 210 1.64 -3.87 -19.29
C SER A 210 0.14 -4.10 -19.15
N ARG A 211 -0.45 -3.53 -18.10
CA ARG A 211 -1.88 -3.67 -17.82
C ARG A 211 -2.74 -3.04 -18.92
N ALA A 212 -2.40 -1.83 -19.34
CA ALA A 212 -3.17 -1.07 -20.34
C ALA A 212 -3.13 -1.75 -21.71
N ASN A 213 -1.99 -2.33 -22.09
CA ASN A 213 -1.80 -2.91 -23.42
C ASN A 213 -1.97 -4.44 -23.44
N GLY A 214 -2.10 -5.10 -22.29
CA GLY A 214 -2.21 -6.56 -22.20
C GLY A 214 -0.94 -7.30 -22.65
N THR A 215 0.23 -6.69 -22.46
CA THR A 215 1.52 -7.20 -22.94
C THR A 215 2.49 -7.48 -21.81
N VAL A 216 3.53 -8.28 -22.08
CA VAL A 216 4.71 -8.35 -21.22
C VAL A 216 5.67 -7.24 -21.64
N VAL A 217 6.02 -6.36 -20.72
CA VAL A 217 6.95 -5.26 -20.95
C VAL A 217 8.38 -5.74 -20.69
N ASP A 218 9.26 -5.57 -21.69
CA ASP A 218 10.70 -5.64 -21.50
C ASP A 218 11.16 -4.34 -20.84
N PHE A 219 11.73 -4.44 -19.65
CA PHE A 219 11.96 -3.26 -18.81
C PHE A 219 13.09 -2.38 -19.33
N ASP A 220 14.16 -2.97 -19.88
CA ASP A 220 15.28 -2.21 -20.42
C ASP A 220 14.82 -1.38 -21.65
N THR A 221 14.08 -2.01 -22.56
CA THR A 221 13.48 -1.34 -23.74
C THR A 221 12.48 -0.25 -23.32
N PHE A 222 11.68 -0.50 -22.28
CA PHE A 222 10.73 0.49 -21.77
C PHE A 222 11.45 1.75 -21.26
N VAL A 223 12.51 1.58 -20.47
CA VAL A 223 13.29 2.71 -19.94
C VAL A 223 14.03 3.46 -21.04
N GLU A 224 14.55 2.77 -22.06
CA GLU A 224 15.21 3.41 -23.21
C GLU A 224 14.24 4.32 -23.99
N ASN A 225 12.99 3.89 -24.15
CA ASN A 225 11.96 4.65 -24.87
C ASN A 225 11.45 5.91 -24.12
N LEU A 226 11.78 6.05 -22.83
CA LEU A 226 11.45 7.24 -22.04
C LEU A 226 12.49 8.37 -22.15
N ARG A 227 13.63 8.12 -22.77
CA ARG A 227 14.73 9.07 -22.95
C ARG A 227 14.64 9.79 -24.29
#